data_90769bc28439255fc33d58b34c4a7b37
#
_entry.id   90769bc28439255fc33d58b34c4a7b37
#
_cell.length_a   1.000
_cell.length_b   1.000
_cell.length_c   1.000
_cell.angle_alpha   90.00
_cell.angle_beta   90.00
_cell.angle_gamma   90.00
#
_symmetry.space_group_name_H-M   'P 1'
#
loop_
_entity.id
_entity.type
_entity.pdbx_description
1 polymer ?
#
loop_
_entity_poly.entity_id
_entity_poly.type
_entity_poly.pdbx_seq_one_letter_code
_entity_poly.pdbx_strand_id
1 'polypeptide(L)'
;MSPPPPPPPPPPSDDITTTPTSTTFLTIVKLGGRSITDKSTYETLDKTALEKCSILLQKAISKKTKKNENERVIVIHGAGSFGHMSAKRCGLGDEDRKLKMTSSLFLDGCEETRRSVQKLNELVCESLEEEKENKVKVECVRRHLGNDWRFNEKGEVDVLGYASVKEYCEAHCFSASPTSSSSSKSLLLLLHGDVVEDATHGRSILSGDRIALEIAKAYALNKTRDQRVVIRVVFITGARGVFSRDPDGVDADADLPCRMLRKIETTIDGEWTCVKDNLKSDIEDIAYATNDSLRYNASSSEHENNDNNNKRKKEEQISATACSHDVTGGILGKIQSSVTIANLSSSPGYTSVQVYITSVHNENGDEDAFAALSGSVDLETLVDTRTGKPFRGTVIVRKQQEKRD
;
A
#
# COMPACT_ATOMS: atom_id res chain seq x y z
N MET A 1 -1.76 -47.31 54.60
CA MET A 1 -2.20 -46.60 53.38
C MET A 1 -1.72 -45.16 53.51
N SER A 2 -0.80 -44.75 52.67
CA SER A 2 -0.32 -43.36 52.63
C SER A 2 -1.38 -42.47 51.98
N PRO A 3 -1.59 -41.22 52.43
CA PRO A 3 -2.55 -40.32 51.83
C PRO A 3 -2.14 -39.98 50.36
N PRO A 4 -3.11 -39.74 49.46
CA PRO A 4 -2.81 -39.36 48.10
C PRO A 4 -2.08 -38.01 48.05
N PRO A 5 -1.20 -37.79 47.05
CA PRO A 5 -0.50 -36.52 46.88
C PRO A 5 -1.48 -35.38 46.62
N PRO A 6 -1.17 -34.15 47.06
CA PRO A 6 -2.00 -32.99 46.80
C PRO A 6 -2.10 -32.69 45.28
N PRO A 7 -3.24 -32.17 44.82
CA PRO A 7 -3.39 -31.77 43.40
C PRO A 7 -2.35 -30.72 43.00
N PRO A 8 -1.90 -30.72 41.74
CA PRO A 8 -0.97 -29.72 41.25
C PRO A 8 -1.60 -28.30 41.34
N PRO A 9 -0.79 -27.26 41.57
CA PRO A 9 -1.31 -25.90 41.60
C PRO A 9 -1.94 -25.53 40.24
N PRO A 10 -3.00 -24.71 40.24
CA PRO A 10 -3.60 -24.26 39.00
C PRO A 10 -2.55 -23.51 38.15
N PRO A 11 -2.62 -23.60 36.81
CA PRO A 11 -1.73 -22.86 35.94
C PRO A 11 -1.90 -21.36 36.24
N PRO A 12 -0.82 -20.57 36.14
CA PRO A 12 -0.90 -19.13 36.36
C PRO A 12 -1.93 -18.54 35.39
N SER A 13 -2.84 -17.77 35.92
CA SER A 13 -3.84 -17.05 35.13
C SER A 13 -3.11 -16.04 34.23
N ASP A 14 -3.19 -16.21 32.91
CA ASP A 14 -2.63 -15.32 31.88
C ASP A 14 -3.36 -13.95 31.78
N ASP A 15 -4.03 -13.53 32.84
CA ASP A 15 -4.79 -12.30 32.90
C ASP A 15 -3.93 -11.11 33.41
N ILE A 16 -2.79 -10.88 32.74
CA ILE A 16 -2.10 -9.60 32.86
C ILE A 16 -2.52 -8.75 31.65
N THR A 17 -3.61 -8.01 31.80
CA THR A 17 -3.96 -6.86 30.94
C THR A 17 -2.95 -5.74 31.18
N THR A 18 -1.72 -5.93 30.71
CA THR A 18 -0.72 -4.85 30.70
C THR A 18 -1.13 -3.85 29.64
N THR A 19 -1.52 -2.66 30.06
CA THR A 19 -1.70 -1.52 29.15
C THR A 19 -0.39 -1.26 28.43
N PRO A 20 -0.40 -1.08 27.09
CA PRO A 20 0.80 -0.81 26.33
C PRO A 20 1.52 0.43 26.88
N THR A 21 2.81 0.31 27.19
CA THR A 21 3.63 1.40 27.74
C THR A 21 4.11 2.36 26.67
N SER A 22 4.14 1.93 25.40
CA SER A 22 4.57 2.74 24.27
C SER A 22 3.71 2.52 23.03
N THR A 23 3.54 3.58 22.24
CA THR A 23 2.85 3.50 20.94
C THR A 23 3.77 4.00 19.84
N THR A 24 3.98 3.17 18.82
CA THR A 24 4.68 3.54 17.59
C THR A 24 3.65 3.85 16.51
N PHE A 25 3.78 5.00 15.88
CA PHE A 25 2.98 5.38 14.71
C PHE A 25 3.84 5.28 13.46
N LEU A 26 3.36 4.54 12.47
CA LEU A 26 4.00 4.38 11.17
C LEU A 26 3.04 4.79 10.06
N THR A 27 3.45 5.74 9.23
CA THR A 27 2.74 6.09 8.01
C THR A 27 3.58 5.68 6.81
N ILE A 28 3.05 4.76 6.01
CA ILE A 28 3.64 4.31 4.75
C ILE A 28 2.85 4.98 3.64
N VAL A 29 3.52 5.75 2.79
CA VAL A 29 2.89 6.43 1.66
C VAL A 29 3.43 5.86 0.37
N LYS A 30 2.56 5.32 -0.47
CA LYS A 30 2.96 4.84 -1.78
C LYS A 30 2.41 5.75 -2.87
N LEU A 31 3.32 6.46 -3.55
CA LEU A 31 3.02 7.22 -4.75
C LEU A 31 2.97 6.24 -5.93
N GLY A 32 1.80 6.07 -6.53
CA GLY A 32 1.64 5.24 -7.71
C GLY A 32 2.43 5.79 -8.91
N GLY A 33 2.98 4.96 -9.76
CA GLY A 33 3.65 5.46 -10.95
C GLY A 33 2.73 6.38 -11.80
N ARG A 34 1.45 6.03 -11.92
CA ARG A 34 0.44 6.88 -12.61
C ARG A 34 0.10 8.18 -11.87
N SER A 35 0.38 8.28 -10.59
CA SER A 35 0.08 9.50 -9.84
C SER A 35 1.16 10.56 -9.96
N ILE A 36 2.33 10.22 -10.51
CA ILE A 36 3.46 11.14 -10.61
C ILE A 36 4.16 11.10 -11.99
N THR A 37 3.71 10.25 -12.92
CA THR A 37 4.27 10.16 -14.28
C THR A 37 3.19 10.04 -15.34
N ASP A 38 3.46 10.55 -16.53
CA ASP A 38 2.66 10.29 -17.73
C ASP A 38 3.06 8.94 -18.32
N LYS A 39 2.14 7.99 -18.37
CA LYS A 39 2.40 6.65 -18.89
C LYS A 39 2.46 6.54 -20.42
N SER A 40 2.01 7.55 -21.12
CA SER A 40 1.99 7.54 -22.59
C SER A 40 3.38 7.74 -23.19
N THR A 41 4.27 8.39 -22.46
CA THR A 41 5.60 8.79 -22.93
C THR A 41 6.68 8.30 -21.97
N TYR A 42 7.75 7.72 -22.53
CA TYR A 42 8.89 7.20 -21.78
C TYR A 42 9.56 8.31 -20.95
N GLU A 43 9.89 8.00 -19.69
CA GLU A 43 10.56 8.89 -18.74
C GLU A 43 9.92 10.28 -18.59
N THR A 44 8.60 10.36 -18.65
CA THR A 44 7.88 11.62 -18.55
C THR A 44 7.22 11.77 -17.19
N LEU A 45 7.63 12.84 -16.48
CA LEU A 45 7.14 13.20 -15.15
C LEU A 45 5.85 14.03 -15.27
N ASP A 46 4.84 13.73 -14.45
CA ASP A 46 3.75 14.67 -14.16
C ASP A 46 4.21 15.61 -13.03
N LYS A 47 4.82 16.72 -13.43
CA LYS A 47 5.39 17.70 -12.49
C LYS A 47 4.33 18.28 -11.55
N THR A 48 3.15 18.58 -12.07
CA THR A 48 2.05 19.18 -11.29
C THR A 48 1.56 18.22 -10.23
N ALA A 49 1.37 16.95 -10.58
CA ALA A 49 0.92 15.95 -9.63
C ALA A 49 2.01 15.63 -8.58
N LEU A 50 3.28 15.55 -8.98
CA LEU A 50 4.39 15.35 -8.05
C LEU A 50 4.51 16.53 -7.07
N GLU A 51 4.39 17.75 -7.53
CA GLU A 51 4.41 18.93 -6.68
C GLU A 51 3.28 18.93 -5.65
N LYS A 52 2.04 18.62 -6.06
CA LYS A 52 0.92 18.43 -5.13
C LYS A 52 1.21 17.35 -4.09
N CYS A 53 1.71 16.19 -4.50
CA CYS A 53 2.11 15.13 -3.58
C CYS A 53 3.14 15.62 -2.56
N SER A 54 4.16 16.37 -3.01
CA SER A 54 5.22 16.89 -2.16
C SER A 54 4.70 17.90 -1.13
N ILE A 55 3.86 18.84 -1.54
CA ILE A 55 3.19 19.81 -0.63
C ILE A 55 2.37 19.08 0.44
N LEU A 56 1.58 18.08 0.04
CA LEU A 56 0.74 17.31 0.97
C LEU A 56 1.57 16.51 1.97
N LEU A 57 2.65 15.86 1.51
CA LEU A 57 3.56 15.12 2.37
C LEU A 57 4.27 16.02 3.37
N GLN A 58 4.84 17.14 2.94
CA GLN A 58 5.48 18.12 3.80
C GLN A 58 4.48 18.66 4.86
N LYS A 59 3.26 18.97 4.44
CA LYS A 59 2.19 19.42 5.35
C LYS A 59 1.79 18.34 6.37
N ALA A 60 1.73 17.07 5.95
CA ALA A 60 1.45 15.96 6.85
C ALA A 60 2.60 15.74 7.85
N ILE A 61 3.84 15.76 7.41
CA ILE A 61 5.04 15.64 8.24
C ILE A 61 5.10 16.77 9.28
N SER A 62 4.88 18.03 8.86
CA SER A 62 4.89 19.19 9.75
C SER A 62 3.89 19.09 10.90
N LYS A 63 2.70 18.56 10.64
CA LYS A 63 1.68 18.39 11.68
C LYS A 63 2.04 17.28 12.68
N LYS A 64 2.73 16.26 12.22
CA LYS A 64 3.11 15.09 13.01
C LYS A 64 4.23 15.41 14.00
N THR A 65 5.27 16.11 13.55
CA THR A 65 6.39 16.54 14.41
C THR A 65 5.94 17.42 15.57
N LYS A 66 4.83 18.12 15.48
CA LYS A 66 4.24 18.92 16.55
C LYS A 66 3.41 18.10 17.56
N LYS A 67 2.97 16.91 17.19
CA LYS A 67 2.00 16.13 17.97
C LYS A 67 2.56 14.84 18.57
N ASN A 68 3.50 14.17 17.90
CA ASN A 68 4.10 12.91 18.34
C ASN A 68 5.53 12.78 17.79
N GLU A 69 6.52 12.81 18.69
CA GLU A 69 7.94 12.59 18.32
C GLU A 69 8.23 11.18 17.80
N ASN A 70 7.31 10.23 18.00
CA ASN A 70 7.46 8.81 17.62
C ASN A 70 6.76 8.44 16.31
N GLU A 71 6.29 9.41 15.50
CA GLU A 71 5.66 9.09 14.24
C GLU A 71 6.68 9.02 13.10
N ARG A 72 6.70 7.87 12.43
CA ARG A 72 7.60 7.53 11.34
C ARG A 72 6.88 7.64 10.00
N VAL A 73 7.53 8.23 9.00
CA VAL A 73 7.00 8.33 7.64
C VAL A 73 7.97 7.70 6.67
N ILE A 74 7.48 6.76 5.87
CA ILE A 74 8.21 6.10 4.79
C ILE A 74 7.46 6.38 3.49
N VAL A 75 8.14 6.91 2.49
CA VAL A 75 7.57 7.15 1.16
C VAL A 75 8.14 6.14 0.18
N ILE A 76 7.27 5.58 -0.63
CA ILE A 76 7.60 4.60 -1.67
C ILE A 76 7.00 5.12 -2.97
N HIS A 77 7.77 5.16 -4.06
CA HIS A 77 7.16 5.44 -5.36
C HIS A 77 7.21 4.25 -6.31
N GLY A 78 6.23 4.19 -7.21
CA GLY A 78 6.21 3.22 -8.30
C GLY A 78 7.04 3.71 -9.49
N ALA A 79 7.38 2.81 -10.40
CA ALA A 79 8.23 3.11 -11.54
C ALA A 79 7.56 4.00 -12.62
N GLY A 80 6.24 3.91 -12.81
CA GLY A 80 5.53 4.67 -13.82
C GLY A 80 6.13 4.51 -15.23
N SER A 81 6.21 5.61 -15.99
CA SER A 81 6.81 5.63 -17.34
C SER A 81 8.34 5.41 -17.32
N PHE A 82 8.98 5.52 -16.17
CA PHE A 82 10.42 5.30 -16.00
C PHE A 82 10.81 3.82 -15.89
N GLY A 83 9.90 2.89 -15.66
CA GLY A 83 10.25 1.48 -15.52
C GLY A 83 9.39 0.52 -16.31
N HIS A 84 8.10 0.79 -16.51
CA HIS A 84 7.19 -0.19 -17.13
C HIS A 84 7.56 -0.50 -18.60
N MET A 85 7.99 0.49 -19.38
CA MET A 85 8.31 0.30 -20.79
C MET A 85 9.57 -0.54 -20.98
N SER A 86 10.65 -0.25 -20.26
CA SER A 86 11.90 -1.00 -20.32
C SER A 86 11.72 -2.41 -19.77
N ALA A 87 11.04 -2.57 -18.64
CA ALA A 87 10.73 -3.87 -18.06
C ALA A 87 9.93 -4.78 -19.02
N LYS A 88 8.90 -4.22 -19.68
CA LYS A 88 8.12 -4.95 -20.68
C LYS A 88 8.96 -5.33 -21.90
N ARG A 89 9.79 -4.41 -22.39
CA ARG A 89 10.62 -4.65 -23.59
C ARG A 89 11.63 -5.79 -23.38
N CYS A 90 12.21 -5.93 -22.19
CA CYS A 90 13.14 -7.03 -21.89
C CYS A 90 12.46 -8.29 -21.36
N GLY A 91 11.13 -8.28 -21.18
CA GLY A 91 10.37 -9.44 -20.67
C GLY A 91 10.57 -9.72 -19.18
N LEU A 92 10.86 -8.68 -18.37
CA LEU A 92 11.09 -8.81 -16.92
C LEU A 92 9.84 -9.26 -16.17
N GLY A 93 8.65 -8.99 -16.71
CA GLY A 93 7.37 -9.46 -16.18
C GLY A 93 6.91 -10.81 -16.68
N ASP A 94 7.62 -11.42 -17.62
CA ASP A 94 7.21 -12.67 -18.27
C ASP A 94 7.41 -13.88 -17.33
N GLU A 95 6.57 -14.91 -17.47
CA GLU A 95 6.71 -16.15 -16.69
C GLU A 95 7.98 -16.92 -17.06
N ASP A 96 8.39 -16.88 -18.33
CA ASP A 96 9.58 -17.54 -18.85
C ASP A 96 10.89 -16.76 -18.66
N ARG A 97 10.89 -15.67 -17.88
CA ARG A 97 12.06 -14.80 -17.67
C ARG A 97 13.31 -15.54 -17.19
N LYS A 98 13.13 -16.66 -16.48
CA LYS A 98 14.25 -17.53 -16.05
C LYS A 98 15.07 -18.04 -17.24
N LEU A 99 14.41 -18.37 -18.35
CA LEU A 99 15.07 -18.84 -19.57
C LEU A 99 15.85 -17.72 -20.26
N LYS A 100 15.54 -16.46 -19.97
CA LYS A 100 16.14 -15.26 -20.56
C LYS A 100 17.33 -14.71 -19.75
N MET A 101 17.61 -15.25 -18.56
CA MET A 101 18.62 -14.73 -17.63
C MET A 101 20.04 -14.58 -18.19
N THR A 102 20.43 -15.40 -19.16
CA THR A 102 21.74 -15.32 -19.81
C THR A 102 21.76 -14.44 -21.06
N SER A 103 20.60 -13.93 -21.47
CA SER A 103 20.48 -13.03 -22.62
C SER A 103 21.00 -11.64 -22.24
N SER A 104 21.92 -11.09 -23.06
CA SER A 104 22.37 -9.70 -22.88
C SER A 104 21.20 -8.72 -22.94
N LEU A 105 20.24 -8.94 -23.84
CA LEU A 105 19.05 -8.09 -23.95
C LEU A 105 18.24 -8.05 -22.65
N PHE A 106 18.10 -9.17 -21.94
CA PHE A 106 17.41 -9.22 -20.67
C PHE A 106 18.18 -8.49 -19.58
N LEU A 107 19.48 -8.76 -19.46
CA LEU A 107 20.34 -8.14 -18.45
C LEU A 107 20.46 -6.63 -18.66
N ASP A 108 20.70 -6.20 -19.90
CA ASP A 108 20.80 -4.78 -20.26
C ASP A 108 19.47 -4.06 -19.99
N GLY A 109 18.33 -4.71 -20.28
CA GLY A 109 17.01 -4.20 -20.01
C GLY A 109 16.70 -4.09 -18.50
N CYS A 110 17.17 -5.01 -17.67
CA CYS A 110 17.09 -4.92 -16.22
C CYS A 110 17.87 -3.69 -15.71
N GLU A 111 19.10 -3.50 -16.17
CA GLU A 111 19.92 -2.36 -15.76
C GLU A 111 19.41 -1.02 -16.30
N GLU A 112 18.83 -1.00 -17.51
CA GLU A 112 18.15 0.18 -18.04
C GLU A 112 16.93 0.54 -17.15
N THR A 113 16.12 -0.47 -16.79
CA THR A 113 14.96 -0.27 -15.91
C THR A 113 15.37 0.31 -14.57
N ARG A 114 16.42 -0.23 -13.95
CA ARG A 114 16.96 0.28 -12.68
C ARG A 114 17.43 1.73 -12.79
N ARG A 115 18.27 2.05 -13.79
CA ARG A 115 18.78 3.42 -14.00
C ARG A 115 17.65 4.42 -14.21
N SER A 116 16.63 4.06 -15.00
CA SER A 116 15.51 4.93 -15.25
C SER A 116 14.68 5.18 -13.98
N VAL A 117 14.41 4.14 -13.18
CA VAL A 117 13.68 4.31 -11.91
C VAL A 117 14.50 5.10 -10.87
N GLN A 118 15.83 4.93 -10.84
CA GLN A 118 16.72 5.73 -10.00
C GLN A 118 16.65 7.22 -10.37
N LYS A 119 16.61 7.54 -11.67
CA LYS A 119 16.39 8.92 -12.14
C LYS A 119 15.06 9.48 -11.65
N LEU A 120 13.98 8.69 -11.67
CA LEU A 120 12.70 9.12 -11.07
C LEU A 120 12.84 9.35 -9.57
N ASN A 121 13.58 8.48 -8.86
CA ASN A 121 13.81 8.64 -7.43
C ASN A 121 14.54 9.95 -7.09
N GLU A 122 15.49 10.38 -7.93
CA GLU A 122 16.17 11.68 -7.80
C GLU A 122 15.17 12.82 -7.94
N LEU A 123 14.33 12.81 -8.98
CA LEU A 123 13.31 13.84 -9.21
C LEU A 123 12.27 13.91 -8.09
N VAL A 124 11.87 12.76 -7.55
CA VAL A 124 10.95 12.72 -6.39
C VAL A 124 11.63 13.28 -5.13
N CYS A 125 12.89 12.94 -4.90
CA CYS A 125 13.69 13.47 -3.79
C CYS A 125 13.80 14.99 -3.87
N GLU A 126 14.24 15.52 -5.00
CA GLU A 126 14.36 16.96 -5.24
C GLU A 126 13.04 17.70 -4.95
N SER A 127 11.92 17.17 -5.45
CA SER A 127 10.60 17.76 -5.21
C SER A 127 10.17 17.71 -3.73
N LEU A 128 10.57 16.67 -2.98
CA LEU A 128 10.27 16.55 -1.55
C LEU A 128 11.16 17.43 -0.68
N GLU A 129 12.42 17.65 -1.09
CA GLU A 129 13.39 18.47 -0.36
C GLU A 129 13.26 19.96 -0.66
N GLU A 130 12.66 20.31 -1.81
CA GLU A 130 12.40 21.70 -2.16
C GLU A 130 11.49 22.34 -1.12
N GLU A 131 11.94 23.47 -0.55
CA GLU A 131 11.18 24.20 0.47
C GLU A 131 9.92 24.81 -0.16
N LYS A 132 8.76 24.26 0.21
CA LYS A 132 7.45 24.72 -0.25
C LYS A 132 6.84 25.72 0.75
N GLU A 133 5.65 26.18 0.49
CA GLU A 133 4.89 27.15 1.30
C GLU A 133 4.85 26.82 2.80
N ASN A 134 4.92 25.53 3.15
CA ASN A 134 4.85 25.06 4.54
C ASN A 134 6.15 25.26 5.35
N LYS A 135 7.23 25.70 4.72
CA LYS A 135 8.57 25.95 5.33
C LYS A 135 9.11 24.76 6.15
N VAL A 136 8.72 23.54 5.78
CA VAL A 136 9.20 22.30 6.41
C VAL A 136 10.43 21.83 5.63
N LYS A 137 11.55 21.76 6.32
CA LYS A 137 12.76 21.16 5.76
C LYS A 137 12.68 19.65 5.88
N VAL A 138 12.55 18.98 4.76
CA VAL A 138 12.63 17.51 4.64
C VAL A 138 14.00 17.16 4.11
N GLU A 139 14.57 16.10 4.63
CA GLU A 139 15.78 15.47 4.11
C GLU A 139 15.47 14.01 3.76
N CYS A 140 15.62 13.66 2.48
CA CYS A 140 15.32 12.33 1.99
C CYS A 140 16.52 11.39 2.11
N VAL A 141 16.36 10.31 2.84
CA VAL A 141 17.29 9.19 2.83
C VAL A 141 16.88 8.25 1.71
N ARG A 142 17.54 8.36 0.55
CA ARG A 142 17.26 7.53 -0.63
C ARG A 142 17.90 6.16 -0.50
N ARG A 143 17.16 5.09 -0.87
CA ARG A 143 17.69 3.72 -0.96
C ARG A 143 17.24 3.06 -2.24
N HIS A 144 18.18 2.37 -2.88
CA HIS A 144 17.97 1.59 -4.10
C HIS A 144 17.93 0.11 -3.72
N LEU A 145 16.72 -0.43 -3.64
CA LEU A 145 16.48 -1.75 -3.06
C LEU A 145 17.11 -2.91 -3.84
N GLY A 146 17.38 -2.73 -5.13
CA GLY A 146 18.03 -3.74 -5.96
C GLY A 146 19.41 -4.20 -5.47
N ASN A 147 20.04 -3.45 -4.56
CA ASN A 147 21.31 -3.82 -3.94
C ASN A 147 21.15 -4.44 -2.56
N ASP A 148 20.05 -4.11 -1.88
CA ASP A 148 19.84 -4.43 -0.46
C ASP A 148 18.79 -5.51 -0.24
N TRP A 149 17.84 -5.67 -1.16
CA TRP A 149 16.71 -6.58 -1.04
C TRP A 149 16.72 -7.62 -2.16
N ARG A 150 16.23 -8.83 -1.86
CA ARG A 150 16.10 -9.91 -2.84
C ARG A 150 14.92 -10.82 -2.50
N PHE A 151 14.46 -11.60 -3.48
CA PHE A 151 13.56 -12.71 -3.25
C PHE A 151 14.35 -14.00 -2.97
N ASN A 152 13.99 -14.70 -1.90
CA ASN A 152 14.53 -16.04 -1.61
C ASN A 152 13.77 -17.13 -2.41
N GLU A 153 14.17 -18.39 -2.23
CA GLU A 153 13.57 -19.55 -2.91
C GLU A 153 12.07 -19.72 -2.62
N LYS A 154 11.57 -19.17 -1.52
CA LYS A 154 10.15 -19.19 -1.13
C LYS A 154 9.36 -18.00 -1.68
N GLY A 155 10.00 -17.07 -2.40
CA GLY A 155 9.40 -15.83 -2.84
C GLY A 155 9.17 -14.80 -1.72
N GLU A 156 9.82 -14.98 -0.58
CA GLU A 156 9.84 -14.02 0.52
C GLU A 156 10.95 -13.01 0.30
N VAL A 157 10.83 -11.84 0.92
CA VAL A 157 11.82 -10.77 0.81
C VAL A 157 12.85 -10.91 1.93
N ASP A 158 14.11 -11.06 1.55
CA ASP A 158 15.28 -10.97 2.43
C ASP A 158 15.94 -9.60 2.26
N VAL A 159 16.52 -9.09 3.35
CA VAL A 159 17.27 -7.83 3.37
C VAL A 159 18.71 -8.10 3.75
N LEU A 160 19.64 -7.75 2.87
CA LEU A 160 21.07 -8.05 3.04
C LEU A 160 21.67 -7.19 4.17
N GLY A 161 22.35 -7.84 5.09
CA GLY A 161 23.03 -7.17 6.20
C GLY A 161 22.14 -6.73 7.37
N TYR A 162 20.85 -7.08 7.34
CA TYR A 162 19.88 -6.78 8.40
C TYR A 162 19.06 -8.02 8.75
N ALA A 163 18.69 -8.16 10.01
CA ALA A 163 17.88 -9.28 10.46
C ALA A 163 16.40 -9.18 10.03
N SER A 164 15.94 -8.00 9.67
CA SER A 164 14.57 -7.77 9.23
C SER A 164 14.40 -6.47 8.44
N VAL A 165 13.30 -6.39 7.66
CA VAL A 165 12.87 -5.14 7.00
C VAL A 165 12.68 -3.99 7.99
N LYS A 166 12.21 -4.26 9.21
CA LYS A 166 12.05 -3.25 10.26
C LYS A 166 13.41 -2.67 10.65
N GLU A 167 14.40 -3.53 10.93
CA GLU A 167 15.76 -3.10 11.27
C GLU A 167 16.38 -2.26 10.16
N TYR A 168 16.24 -2.69 8.90
CA TYR A 168 16.68 -1.89 7.75
C TYR A 168 16.04 -0.49 7.73
N CYS A 169 14.72 -0.42 7.88
CA CYS A 169 14.03 0.87 7.90
C CYS A 169 14.48 1.73 9.08
N GLU A 170 14.67 1.15 10.26
CA GLU A 170 15.10 1.88 11.45
C GLU A 170 16.54 2.40 11.33
N ALA A 171 17.43 1.59 10.80
CA ALA A 171 18.83 2.00 10.55
C ALA A 171 18.92 3.18 9.58
N HIS A 172 18.03 3.27 8.59
CA HIS A 172 18.05 4.33 7.59
C HIS A 172 17.18 5.54 7.91
N CYS A 173 16.13 5.38 8.72
CA CYS A 173 15.28 6.50 9.11
C CYS A 173 15.82 7.28 10.32
N PHE A 174 16.60 6.64 11.22
CA PHE A 174 16.83 7.18 12.58
C PHE A 174 18.30 7.18 13.00
N SER A 175 19.22 6.68 12.18
CA SER A 175 20.65 6.63 12.51
C SER A 175 21.37 7.98 12.41
N ALA A 176 20.72 9.03 11.92
CA ALA A 176 21.28 10.37 11.98
C ALA A 176 21.17 10.88 13.42
N SER A 177 22.22 10.62 14.21
CA SER A 177 22.44 11.28 15.50
C SER A 177 22.29 12.78 15.34
N PRO A 178 21.58 13.49 16.23
CA PRO A 178 21.50 14.94 16.20
C PRO A 178 22.84 15.53 16.64
N THR A 179 23.90 15.34 15.86
CA THR A 179 25.23 15.91 16.11
C THR A 179 25.42 17.21 15.36
N SER A 180 24.47 18.08 15.35
CA SER A 180 24.73 19.52 15.18
C SER A 180 23.48 20.35 15.39
N SER A 181 23.54 21.20 16.36
CA SER A 181 22.70 22.38 16.57
C SER A 181 22.37 23.07 15.25
N SER A 182 21.10 23.24 14.94
CA SER A 182 20.51 24.41 14.28
C SER A 182 19.52 24.24 13.16
N SER A 183 19.09 23.06 12.76
CA SER A 183 17.84 23.01 11.97
C SER A 183 17.15 21.66 12.15
N SER A 184 15.92 21.66 12.70
CA SER A 184 15.07 20.49 12.84
C SER A 184 14.56 20.03 11.47
N LYS A 185 15.43 19.37 10.71
CA LYS A 185 15.02 18.70 9.46
C LYS A 185 14.28 17.41 9.82
N SER A 186 13.16 17.15 9.13
CA SER A 186 12.45 15.88 9.24
C SER A 186 13.07 14.89 8.26
N LEU A 187 13.63 13.80 8.79
CA LEU A 187 14.17 12.71 7.96
C LEU A 187 13.02 11.89 7.37
N LEU A 188 13.13 11.55 6.09
CA LEU A 188 12.18 10.77 5.33
C LEU A 188 12.89 9.65 4.59
N LEU A 189 12.54 8.39 4.87
CA LEU A 189 13.03 7.26 4.06
C LEU A 189 12.26 7.23 2.74
N LEU A 190 13.00 7.38 1.63
CA LEU A 190 12.47 7.32 0.27
C LEU A 190 12.92 6.04 -0.43
N LEU A 191 11.96 5.18 -0.74
CA LEU A 191 12.13 3.91 -1.43
C LEU A 191 11.42 3.93 -2.79
N HIS A 192 11.73 2.96 -3.63
CA HIS A 192 11.05 2.81 -4.92
C HIS A 192 10.94 1.33 -5.32
N GLY A 193 9.97 1.02 -6.19
CA GLY A 193 9.95 -0.27 -6.85
C GLY A 193 11.21 -0.46 -7.68
N ASP A 194 11.85 -1.62 -7.59
CA ASP A 194 13.16 -1.87 -8.21
C ASP A 194 13.23 -3.27 -8.82
N VAL A 195 14.25 -3.50 -9.65
CA VAL A 195 14.65 -4.83 -10.10
C VAL A 195 15.61 -5.41 -9.07
N VAL A 196 15.23 -6.52 -8.47
CA VAL A 196 15.99 -7.19 -7.41
C VAL A 196 16.42 -8.58 -7.87
N GLU A 197 17.40 -9.14 -7.16
CA GLU A 197 17.75 -10.56 -7.30
C GLU A 197 16.59 -11.45 -6.87
N ASP A 198 16.40 -12.55 -7.58
CA ASP A 198 15.37 -13.54 -7.31
C ASP A 198 16.00 -14.94 -7.41
N ALA A 199 16.03 -15.66 -6.31
CA ALA A 199 16.66 -16.99 -6.24
C ALA A 199 16.00 -18.00 -7.20
N THR A 200 14.70 -17.81 -7.50
CA THR A 200 13.95 -18.70 -8.41
C THR A 200 14.05 -18.27 -9.86
N HIS A 201 13.97 -16.96 -10.14
CA HIS A 201 13.84 -16.41 -11.50
C HIS A 201 15.03 -15.54 -11.93
N GLY A 202 16.08 -15.43 -11.09
CA GLY A 202 17.27 -14.63 -11.30
C GLY A 202 17.07 -13.15 -11.09
N ARG A 203 16.11 -12.54 -11.77
CA ARG A 203 15.71 -11.14 -11.59
C ARG A 203 14.20 -11.03 -11.57
N SER A 204 13.68 -10.19 -10.68
CA SER A 204 12.24 -9.91 -10.59
C SER A 204 12.00 -8.46 -10.19
N ILE A 205 10.77 -7.99 -10.45
CA ILE A 205 10.33 -6.67 -10.02
C ILE A 205 9.83 -6.76 -8.57
N LEU A 206 10.49 -6.05 -7.66
CA LEU A 206 9.96 -5.76 -6.33
C LEU A 206 9.09 -4.50 -6.43
N SER A 207 7.77 -4.69 -6.51
CA SER A 207 6.85 -3.58 -6.69
C SER A 207 6.70 -2.70 -5.44
N GLY A 208 6.36 -1.42 -5.61
CA GLY A 208 6.10 -0.52 -4.48
C GLY A 208 4.95 -1.00 -3.58
N ASP A 209 3.96 -1.72 -4.11
CA ASP A 209 2.87 -2.31 -3.34
C ASP A 209 3.40 -3.47 -2.46
N ARG A 210 4.31 -4.29 -2.98
CA ARG A 210 4.98 -5.35 -2.20
C ARG A 210 5.90 -4.77 -1.13
N ILE A 211 6.65 -3.71 -1.42
CA ILE A 211 7.49 -3.01 -0.43
C ILE A 211 6.63 -2.51 0.73
N ALA A 212 5.50 -1.86 0.45
CA ALA A 212 4.58 -1.38 1.47
C ALA A 212 4.06 -2.51 2.36
N LEU A 213 3.72 -3.67 1.76
CA LEU A 213 3.29 -4.87 2.48
C LEU A 213 4.41 -5.40 3.39
N GLU A 214 5.63 -5.55 2.89
CA GLU A 214 6.74 -6.11 3.69
C GLU A 214 7.11 -5.19 4.87
N ILE A 215 7.10 -3.87 4.67
CA ILE A 215 7.30 -2.92 5.77
C ILE A 215 6.18 -3.03 6.80
N ALA A 216 4.91 -3.03 6.36
CA ALA A 216 3.78 -3.16 7.26
C ALA A 216 3.83 -4.45 8.08
N LYS A 217 4.16 -5.59 7.44
CA LYS A 217 4.37 -6.88 8.11
C LYS A 217 5.48 -6.80 9.15
N ALA A 218 6.63 -6.24 8.79
CA ALA A 218 7.77 -6.18 9.68
C ALA A 218 7.48 -5.38 10.96
N TYR A 219 6.74 -4.29 10.86
CA TYR A 219 6.34 -3.50 12.03
C TYR A 219 5.18 -4.11 12.81
N ALA A 220 4.25 -4.78 12.15
CA ALA A 220 3.12 -5.44 12.82
C ALA A 220 3.55 -6.68 13.62
N LEU A 221 4.50 -7.46 13.11
CA LEU A 221 4.92 -8.73 13.69
C LEU A 221 6.08 -8.59 14.67
N ASN A 222 7.04 -7.69 14.42
CA ASN A 222 8.23 -7.50 15.25
C ASN A 222 8.01 -6.41 16.33
N LYS A 223 7.05 -6.63 17.21
CA LYS A 223 6.75 -5.76 18.35
C LYS A 223 6.98 -6.49 19.68
N THR A 224 7.31 -5.77 20.73
CA THR A 224 7.32 -6.30 22.10
C THR A 224 5.88 -6.41 22.64
N ARG A 225 5.67 -7.20 23.70
CA ARG A 225 4.33 -7.44 24.28
C ARG A 225 3.67 -6.17 24.80
N ASP A 226 4.44 -5.20 25.23
CA ASP A 226 4.05 -3.92 25.81
C ASP A 226 4.00 -2.76 24.79
N GLN A 227 4.23 -3.05 23.53
CA GLN A 227 4.22 -2.06 22.45
C GLN A 227 2.92 -2.11 21.64
N ARG A 228 2.26 -0.96 21.49
CA ARG A 228 1.20 -0.76 20.52
C ARG A 228 1.78 -0.21 19.21
N VAL A 229 1.30 -0.72 18.08
CA VAL A 229 1.70 -0.23 16.75
C VAL A 229 0.46 0.23 15.99
N VAL A 230 0.50 1.45 15.49
CA VAL A 230 -0.54 2.01 14.61
C VAL A 230 0.08 2.24 13.25
N ILE A 231 -0.38 1.50 12.25
CA ILE A 231 0.12 1.55 10.88
C ILE A 231 -0.95 2.17 9.99
N ARG A 232 -0.57 3.20 9.27
CA ARG A 232 -1.38 3.82 8.24
C ARG A 232 -0.68 3.65 6.90
N VAL A 233 -1.37 3.04 5.94
CA VAL A 233 -0.86 2.90 4.58
C VAL A 233 -1.74 3.71 3.64
N VAL A 234 -1.14 4.64 2.91
CA VAL A 234 -1.84 5.51 1.98
C VAL A 234 -1.30 5.29 0.57
N PHE A 235 -2.13 4.71 -0.28
CA PHE A 235 -1.85 4.57 -1.70
C PHE A 235 -2.41 5.79 -2.44
N ILE A 236 -1.53 6.66 -2.92
CA ILE A 236 -1.89 7.77 -3.83
C ILE A 236 -1.76 7.23 -5.25
N THR A 237 -2.88 7.16 -5.97
CA THR A 237 -2.97 6.50 -7.28
C THR A 237 -3.50 7.47 -8.35
N GLY A 238 -3.47 7.07 -9.62
CA GLY A 238 -4.09 7.85 -10.70
C GLY A 238 -5.62 7.91 -10.58
N ALA A 239 -6.25 6.88 -10.01
CA ALA A 239 -7.68 6.85 -9.77
C ALA A 239 -7.99 7.19 -8.30
N ARG A 240 -9.16 7.79 -8.04
CA ARG A 240 -9.60 8.26 -6.72
C ARG A 240 -9.66 7.14 -5.67
N GLY A 241 -9.96 5.92 -6.09
CA GLY A 241 -10.14 4.77 -5.22
C GLY A 241 -10.23 3.47 -6.02
N VAL A 242 -10.83 2.46 -5.44
CA VAL A 242 -11.16 1.20 -6.10
C VAL A 242 -12.54 1.34 -6.75
N PHE A 243 -12.64 0.97 -8.01
CA PHE A 243 -13.91 1.02 -8.76
C PHE A 243 -14.36 -0.39 -9.12
N SER A 244 -15.67 -0.57 -9.32
CA SER A 244 -16.26 -1.82 -9.79
C SER A 244 -15.81 -2.20 -11.21
N ARG A 245 -15.33 -1.21 -11.97
CA ARG A 245 -14.75 -1.34 -13.32
C ARG A 245 -13.62 -0.34 -13.51
N ASP A 246 -12.89 -0.46 -14.63
CA ASP A 246 -11.94 0.58 -15.03
C ASP A 246 -12.71 1.86 -15.41
N PRO A 247 -12.54 2.96 -14.69
CA PRO A 247 -13.25 4.21 -15.00
C PRO A 247 -12.83 4.81 -16.35
N ASP A 248 -11.66 4.46 -16.85
CA ASP A 248 -11.10 4.93 -18.13
C ASP A 248 -11.20 3.84 -19.23
N GLY A 249 -11.74 2.66 -18.91
CA GLY A 249 -11.84 1.52 -19.80
C GLY A 249 -13.02 1.61 -20.77
N VAL A 250 -12.79 1.19 -22.00
CA VAL A 250 -13.86 1.02 -23.02
C VAL A 250 -14.42 -0.40 -22.84
N ASP A 251 -15.22 -0.62 -21.82
CA ASP A 251 -15.87 -1.92 -21.62
C ASP A 251 -17.10 -2.06 -22.52
N ALA A 252 -17.29 -3.26 -23.07
CA ALA A 252 -18.37 -3.60 -23.98
C ALA A 252 -19.79 -3.47 -23.35
N ASP A 253 -19.89 -3.38 -22.03
CA ASP A 253 -21.13 -3.19 -21.27
C ASP A 253 -21.25 -1.74 -20.75
N ALA A 254 -21.24 -0.78 -21.66
CA ALA A 254 -21.35 0.67 -21.32
C ALA A 254 -22.60 1.05 -20.50
N ASP A 255 -23.61 0.18 -20.45
CA ASP A 255 -24.89 0.45 -19.79
C ASP A 255 -24.86 0.24 -18.25
N LEU A 256 -23.79 -0.34 -17.70
CA LEU A 256 -23.69 -0.54 -16.25
C LEU A 256 -22.83 0.57 -15.62
N PRO A 257 -23.29 1.22 -14.54
CA PRO A 257 -22.55 2.32 -13.93
C PRO A 257 -21.22 1.85 -13.32
N CYS A 258 -20.14 2.62 -13.56
CA CYS A 258 -18.86 2.45 -12.87
C CYS A 258 -19.00 3.04 -11.46
N ARG A 259 -18.90 2.21 -10.43
CA ARG A 259 -19.10 2.62 -9.03
C ARG A 259 -17.83 2.46 -8.21
N MET A 260 -17.59 3.39 -7.31
CA MET A 260 -16.45 3.35 -6.40
C MET A 260 -16.79 2.56 -5.12
N LEU A 261 -15.86 1.70 -4.71
CA LEU A 261 -15.95 0.97 -3.44
C LEU A 261 -15.39 1.84 -2.32
N ARG A 262 -16.27 2.43 -1.50
CA ARG A 262 -15.88 3.40 -0.47
C ARG A 262 -15.23 2.73 0.75
N LYS A 263 -15.76 1.61 1.20
CA LYS A 263 -15.25 0.85 2.34
C LYS A 263 -15.20 -0.63 2.03
N ILE A 264 -14.04 -1.23 2.23
CA ILE A 264 -13.81 -2.66 2.11
C ILE A 264 -13.46 -3.19 3.50
N GLU A 265 -14.22 -4.17 3.98
CA GLU A 265 -13.91 -4.90 5.21
C GLU A 265 -13.36 -6.27 4.88
N THR A 266 -12.29 -6.66 5.56
CA THR A 266 -11.64 -7.95 5.35
C THR A 266 -11.70 -8.81 6.62
N THR A 267 -11.81 -10.12 6.43
CA THR A 267 -11.76 -11.13 7.50
C THR A 267 -10.33 -11.63 7.71
N ILE A 268 -10.11 -12.37 8.80
CA ILE A 268 -8.81 -12.97 9.11
C ILE A 268 -8.34 -13.94 8.02
N ASP A 269 -9.28 -14.59 7.35
CA ASP A 269 -9.03 -15.58 6.30
C ASP A 269 -8.69 -14.93 4.95
N GLY A 270 -8.66 -13.59 4.89
CA GLY A 270 -8.34 -12.83 3.68
C GLY A 270 -9.52 -12.64 2.73
N GLU A 271 -10.71 -13.09 3.11
CA GLU A 271 -11.94 -12.74 2.42
C GLU A 271 -12.27 -11.25 2.66
N TRP A 272 -12.91 -10.62 1.70
CA TRP A 272 -13.32 -9.25 1.85
C TRP A 272 -14.68 -8.97 1.21
N THR A 273 -15.35 -7.97 1.75
CA THR A 273 -16.65 -7.50 1.28
C THR A 273 -16.64 -5.97 1.21
N CYS A 274 -17.34 -5.42 0.24
CA CYS A 274 -17.63 -4.00 0.23
C CYS A 274 -18.81 -3.72 1.16
N VAL A 275 -18.62 -2.80 2.10
CA VAL A 275 -19.67 -2.42 3.05
C VAL A 275 -20.58 -1.39 2.40
N LYS A 276 -21.88 -1.63 2.50
CA LYS A 276 -22.88 -0.65 2.09
C LYS A 276 -22.83 0.53 3.04
N ASP A 277 -22.48 1.67 2.52
CA ASP A 277 -22.46 2.90 3.29
C ASP A 277 -23.90 3.27 3.65
N ASN A 278 -24.19 3.38 4.95
CA ASN A 278 -25.46 3.94 5.44
C ASN A 278 -25.52 5.46 5.27
N LEU A 279 -24.50 6.05 4.66
CA LEU A 279 -24.46 7.48 4.37
C LEU A 279 -25.53 7.82 3.33
N LYS A 280 -26.52 8.58 3.77
CA LYS A 280 -27.40 9.38 2.91
C LYS A 280 -26.57 10.48 2.23
N SER A 281 -25.60 10.11 1.42
CA SER A 281 -24.90 11.05 0.57
C SER A 281 -25.52 10.95 -0.82
N ASP A 282 -25.71 12.08 -1.47
CA ASP A 282 -26.18 12.23 -2.86
C ASP A 282 -25.20 11.60 -3.90
N ILE A 283 -24.32 10.71 -3.46
CA ILE A 283 -23.37 9.98 -4.27
C ILE A 283 -23.93 8.57 -4.48
N GLU A 284 -24.55 8.36 -5.62
CA GLU A 284 -25.14 7.07 -6.08
C GLU A 284 -24.09 5.96 -6.33
N ASP A 285 -22.87 6.04 -5.79
CA ASP A 285 -21.70 5.30 -6.25
C ASP A 285 -21.28 4.19 -5.28
N ILE A 286 -22.19 3.31 -4.87
CA ILE A 286 -21.82 2.17 -4.04
C ILE A 286 -22.05 0.86 -4.77
N ALA A 287 -20.94 0.20 -5.18
CA ALA A 287 -20.99 -1.15 -5.73
C ALA A 287 -20.76 -2.19 -4.61
N TYR A 288 -21.46 -3.30 -4.72
CA TYR A 288 -21.21 -4.50 -3.93
C TYR A 288 -20.25 -5.40 -4.68
N ALA A 289 -19.15 -5.76 -4.06
CA ALA A 289 -18.23 -6.74 -4.60
C ALA A 289 -17.72 -7.67 -3.50
N THR A 290 -17.57 -8.92 -3.83
CA THR A 290 -17.00 -9.95 -2.96
C THR A 290 -15.78 -10.57 -3.62
N ASN A 291 -14.99 -11.28 -2.83
CA ASN A 291 -13.82 -12.02 -3.32
C ASN A 291 -14.18 -13.04 -4.41
N ASP A 292 -15.36 -13.61 -4.34
CA ASP A 292 -15.86 -14.59 -5.32
C ASP A 292 -16.14 -13.96 -6.68
N SER A 293 -16.60 -12.71 -6.71
CA SER A 293 -16.80 -11.96 -7.95
C SER A 293 -15.51 -11.75 -8.74
N LEU A 294 -14.37 -11.66 -8.06
CA LEU A 294 -13.06 -11.49 -8.69
C LEU A 294 -12.48 -12.81 -9.23
N ARG A 295 -12.74 -13.93 -8.57
CA ARG A 295 -12.27 -15.25 -9.00
C ARG A 295 -12.93 -15.70 -10.30
N TYR A 296 -14.16 -15.33 -10.54
CA TYR A 296 -14.93 -15.74 -11.72
C TYR A 296 -14.37 -15.14 -13.02
N ASN A 297 -13.85 -13.94 -13.00
CA ASN A 297 -13.31 -13.28 -14.20
C ASN A 297 -11.88 -13.71 -14.57
N ALA A 298 -11.15 -14.36 -13.66
CA ALA A 298 -9.82 -14.91 -13.97
C ALA A 298 -9.88 -16.25 -14.72
N SER A 299 -11.02 -16.94 -14.72
CA SER A 299 -11.20 -18.28 -15.29
C SER A 299 -12.05 -18.33 -16.57
N SER A 300 -12.59 -17.20 -17.06
CA SER A 300 -13.55 -17.18 -18.18
C SER A 300 -12.97 -17.01 -19.57
N SER A 301 -11.70 -17.42 -19.81
CA SER A 301 -11.15 -17.50 -21.17
C SER A 301 -11.38 -18.82 -21.88
N GLU A 302 -12.15 -19.77 -21.33
CA GLU A 302 -12.53 -21.01 -22.06
C GLU A 302 -13.96 -21.47 -21.74
N HIS A 303 -14.77 -21.59 -22.80
CA HIS A 303 -16.04 -22.29 -22.97
C HIS A 303 -17.35 -21.60 -22.57
N GLU A 304 -17.96 -21.03 -23.60
CA GLU A 304 -19.43 -20.91 -23.71
C GLU A 304 -20.07 -22.32 -23.70
N ASN A 305 -20.99 -22.54 -22.76
CA ASN A 305 -22.14 -23.42 -23.02
C ASN A 305 -23.37 -22.95 -22.24
N ASN A 306 -24.42 -22.73 -23.04
CA ASN A 306 -25.81 -22.47 -22.67
C ASN A 306 -26.30 -23.38 -21.54
N ASP A 307 -26.93 -22.81 -20.51
CA ASP A 307 -28.31 -23.28 -20.20
C ASP A 307 -29.04 -22.33 -19.23
N ASN A 308 -30.32 -22.35 -19.41
CA ASN A 308 -31.39 -21.46 -18.98
C ASN A 308 -31.68 -21.41 -17.46
N ASN A 309 -32.22 -20.25 -17.06
CA ASN A 309 -33.18 -20.02 -15.97
C ASN A 309 -32.69 -20.12 -14.53
N ASN A 310 -32.21 -18.98 -14.01
CA ASN A 310 -32.62 -18.56 -12.68
C ASN A 310 -32.44 -17.05 -12.50
N LYS A 311 -33.51 -16.30 -12.28
CA LYS A 311 -33.49 -14.90 -11.86
C LYS A 311 -32.94 -14.81 -10.43
N ARG A 312 -31.64 -15.03 -10.24
CA ARG A 312 -30.89 -14.53 -9.07
C ARG A 312 -30.49 -13.08 -9.36
N LYS A 313 -30.67 -12.17 -8.39
CA LYS A 313 -30.16 -10.81 -8.45
C LYS A 313 -28.71 -10.89 -8.92
N LYS A 314 -28.42 -10.29 -10.08
CA LYS A 314 -27.06 -10.18 -10.60
C LYS A 314 -26.26 -9.39 -9.55
N GLU A 315 -25.39 -10.07 -8.80
CA GLU A 315 -24.35 -9.43 -8.03
C GLU A 315 -23.43 -8.74 -9.04
N GLU A 316 -23.17 -7.47 -8.82
CA GLU A 316 -22.30 -6.67 -9.70
C GLU A 316 -20.88 -7.25 -9.64
N GLN A 317 -20.41 -7.79 -10.75
CA GLN A 317 -19.05 -8.32 -10.89
C GLN A 317 -18.06 -7.16 -11.03
N ILE A 318 -16.94 -7.21 -10.30
CA ILE A 318 -15.82 -6.29 -10.52
C ILE A 318 -15.06 -6.76 -11.75
N SER A 319 -15.12 -5.99 -12.82
CA SER A 319 -14.28 -6.20 -13.99
C SER A 319 -12.92 -5.53 -13.74
N ALA A 320 -11.90 -6.33 -13.47
CA ALA A 320 -10.54 -5.85 -13.35
C ALA A 320 -9.80 -6.08 -14.66
N THR A 321 -9.98 -5.20 -15.61
CA THR A 321 -9.12 -5.16 -16.81
C THR A 321 -7.73 -4.71 -16.39
N ALA A 322 -6.78 -5.65 -16.41
CA ALA A 322 -5.36 -5.31 -16.35
C ALA A 322 -5.06 -4.46 -17.59
N CYS A 323 -4.67 -3.19 -17.41
CA CYS A 323 -4.11 -2.41 -18.52
C CYS A 323 -2.99 -3.23 -19.16
N SER A 324 -2.97 -3.35 -20.47
CA SER A 324 -2.00 -4.12 -21.27
C SER A 324 -0.52 -3.76 -21.00
N HIS A 325 -0.28 -2.74 -20.21
CA HIS A 325 1.03 -2.22 -19.82
C HIS A 325 1.37 -2.40 -18.33
N ASP A 326 0.50 -3.01 -17.51
CA ASP A 326 0.75 -3.17 -16.10
C ASP A 326 1.39 -4.52 -15.77
N VAL A 327 2.71 -4.53 -15.65
CA VAL A 327 3.51 -5.72 -15.30
C VAL A 327 3.48 -6.05 -13.79
N THR A 328 2.73 -5.29 -12.98
CA THR A 328 2.72 -5.40 -11.51
C THR A 328 1.37 -5.86 -10.93
N GLY A 329 0.47 -6.41 -11.76
CA GLY A 329 -0.82 -6.96 -11.31
C GLY A 329 -1.96 -5.95 -11.18
N GLY A 330 -1.77 -4.70 -11.58
CA GLY A 330 -2.83 -3.69 -11.70
C GLY A 330 -3.61 -3.40 -10.42
N ILE A 331 -4.91 -3.15 -10.58
CA ILE A 331 -5.80 -2.85 -9.45
C ILE A 331 -6.04 -4.07 -8.56
N LEU A 332 -6.08 -5.29 -9.12
CA LEU A 332 -6.26 -6.52 -8.35
C LEU A 332 -5.09 -6.79 -7.41
N GLY A 333 -3.86 -6.66 -7.89
CA GLY A 333 -2.68 -6.81 -7.07
C GLY A 333 -2.65 -5.77 -5.93
N LYS A 334 -3.15 -4.56 -6.20
CA LYS A 334 -3.28 -3.51 -5.19
C LYS A 334 -4.33 -3.84 -4.13
N ILE A 335 -5.53 -4.31 -4.54
CA ILE A 335 -6.58 -4.74 -3.60
C ILE A 335 -6.04 -5.87 -2.73
N GLN A 336 -5.44 -6.89 -3.33
CA GLN A 336 -4.89 -8.04 -2.60
C GLN A 336 -3.81 -7.61 -1.59
N SER A 337 -2.87 -6.77 -1.99
CA SER A 337 -1.86 -6.22 -1.08
C SER A 337 -2.49 -5.40 0.05
N SER A 338 -3.49 -4.58 -0.27
CA SER A 338 -4.19 -3.74 0.71
C SER A 338 -4.99 -4.55 1.72
N VAL A 339 -5.68 -5.61 1.28
CA VAL A 339 -6.41 -6.57 2.13
C VAL A 339 -5.45 -7.31 3.04
N THR A 340 -4.33 -7.81 2.50
CA THR A 340 -3.29 -8.48 3.28
C THR A 340 -2.70 -7.54 4.34
N ILE A 341 -2.46 -6.28 4.01
CA ILE A 341 -1.98 -5.26 4.95
C ILE A 341 -3.02 -5.01 6.05
N ALA A 342 -4.29 -4.80 5.70
CA ALA A 342 -5.35 -4.54 6.68
C ALA A 342 -5.51 -5.70 7.67
N ASN A 343 -5.30 -6.94 7.21
CA ASN A 343 -5.37 -8.15 8.04
C ASN A 343 -4.23 -8.29 9.05
N LEU A 344 -3.18 -7.48 8.97
CA LEU A 344 -2.14 -7.40 10.01
C LEU A 344 -2.67 -6.79 11.32
N SER A 345 -3.86 -6.20 11.33
CA SER A 345 -4.51 -5.75 12.56
C SER A 345 -4.74 -6.94 13.51
N SER A 346 -4.35 -6.79 14.78
CA SER A 346 -4.52 -7.83 15.82
C SER A 346 -5.59 -7.44 16.83
N SER A 347 -6.38 -8.42 17.31
CA SER A 347 -7.26 -8.24 18.47
C SER A 347 -6.52 -8.63 19.75
N PRO A 348 -6.80 -7.98 20.91
CA PRO A 348 -7.40 -6.69 21.09
C PRO A 348 -6.37 -5.55 21.10
N GLY A 349 -6.38 -4.68 20.07
CA GLY A 349 -5.80 -3.33 20.16
C GLY A 349 -4.28 -3.14 20.10
N TYR A 350 -3.46 -4.19 20.01
CA TYR A 350 -2.00 -4.05 19.98
C TYR A 350 -1.46 -3.62 18.61
N THR A 351 -2.11 -4.00 17.52
CA THR A 351 -1.78 -3.53 16.16
C THR A 351 -3.04 -3.06 15.49
N SER A 352 -3.06 -1.80 15.09
CA SER A 352 -4.15 -1.20 14.31
C SER A 352 -3.61 -0.83 12.94
N VAL A 353 -4.22 -1.33 11.88
CA VAL A 353 -3.83 -1.05 10.50
C VAL A 353 -5.00 -0.45 9.73
N GLN A 354 -4.74 0.65 9.06
CA GLN A 354 -5.69 1.36 8.21
C GLN A 354 -5.06 1.54 6.84
N VAL A 355 -5.78 1.16 5.79
CA VAL A 355 -5.32 1.32 4.41
C VAL A 355 -6.25 2.25 3.66
N TYR A 356 -5.69 3.22 2.96
CA TYR A 356 -6.40 4.21 2.18
C TYR A 356 -5.92 4.17 0.73
N ILE A 357 -6.85 4.27 -0.22
CA ILE A 357 -6.55 4.45 -1.65
C ILE A 357 -7.22 5.76 -2.08
N THR A 358 -6.44 6.68 -2.60
CA THR A 358 -6.88 8.02 -2.99
C THR A 358 -6.07 8.56 -4.18
N SER A 359 -6.38 9.78 -4.64
CA SER A 359 -5.70 10.43 -5.77
C SER A 359 -5.58 11.92 -5.53
N VAL A 360 -4.59 12.55 -6.18
CA VAL A 360 -4.40 14.00 -6.23
C VAL A 360 -4.88 14.63 -7.55
N HIS A 361 -5.32 13.79 -8.50
CA HIS A 361 -5.72 14.25 -9.84
C HIS A 361 -7.16 14.75 -9.93
N ASN A 362 -8.00 14.35 -8.99
CA ASN A 362 -9.42 14.65 -9.03
C ASN A 362 -9.75 15.94 -8.26
N GLU A 363 -10.90 16.51 -8.55
CA GLU A 363 -11.46 17.57 -7.72
C GLU A 363 -11.52 17.14 -6.24
N ASN A 364 -11.00 17.98 -5.34
CA ASN A 364 -10.80 17.70 -3.91
C ASN A 364 -9.85 16.53 -3.58
N GLY A 365 -9.09 15.99 -4.55
CA GLY A 365 -8.14 14.91 -4.32
C GLY A 365 -7.08 15.29 -3.29
N ASP A 366 -6.65 16.55 -3.28
CA ASP A 366 -5.69 17.06 -2.31
C ASP A 366 -6.24 17.02 -0.87
N GLU A 367 -7.53 17.36 -0.66
CA GLU A 367 -8.19 17.28 0.64
C GLU A 367 -8.31 15.82 1.11
N ASP A 368 -8.74 14.92 0.23
CA ASP A 368 -8.89 13.50 0.52
C ASP A 368 -7.53 12.85 0.83
N ALA A 369 -6.51 13.10 0.01
CA ALA A 369 -5.17 12.59 0.25
C ALA A 369 -4.61 13.11 1.58
N PHE A 370 -4.83 14.37 1.90
CA PHE A 370 -4.41 14.93 3.17
C PHE A 370 -5.19 14.36 4.37
N ALA A 371 -6.49 14.10 4.23
CA ALA A 371 -7.29 13.43 5.25
C ALA A 371 -6.73 12.03 5.56
N ALA A 372 -6.43 11.25 4.52
CA ALA A 372 -5.81 9.94 4.66
C ALA A 372 -4.42 10.02 5.32
N LEU A 373 -3.55 10.93 4.87
CA LEU A 373 -2.20 11.12 5.41
C LEU A 373 -2.21 11.57 6.88
N SER A 374 -3.12 12.46 7.25
CA SER A 374 -3.23 12.98 8.62
C SER A 374 -3.97 12.03 9.57
N GLY A 375 -4.63 10.97 9.06
CA GLY A 375 -5.45 10.05 9.84
C GLY A 375 -6.68 10.70 10.42
N SER A 376 -7.26 11.66 9.73
CA SER A 376 -8.45 12.38 10.15
C SER A 376 -9.75 11.79 9.58
N VAL A 377 -9.67 10.70 8.81
CA VAL A 377 -10.86 10.02 8.29
C VAL A 377 -11.48 9.18 9.40
N ASP A 378 -12.70 9.48 9.76
CA ASP A 378 -13.52 8.63 10.60
C ASP A 378 -13.92 7.37 9.83
N LEU A 379 -13.65 6.19 10.39
CA LEU A 379 -13.81 4.91 9.70
C LEU A 379 -15.26 4.40 9.66
N GLU A 380 -16.14 4.96 10.48
CA GLU A 380 -17.56 4.60 10.51
C GLU A 380 -18.36 5.46 9.54
N THR A 381 -18.11 6.76 9.57
CA THR A 381 -18.86 7.74 8.77
C THR A 381 -18.19 8.09 7.44
N LEU A 382 -16.92 7.72 7.24
CA LEU A 382 -16.08 8.10 6.11
C LEU A 382 -16.05 9.63 5.88
N VAL A 383 -15.97 10.37 6.97
CA VAL A 383 -15.90 11.83 6.99
C VAL A 383 -14.53 12.27 7.48
N ASP A 384 -13.96 13.29 6.86
CA ASP A 384 -12.79 13.99 7.40
C ASP A 384 -13.20 14.80 8.62
N THR A 385 -12.78 14.37 9.79
CA THR A 385 -13.12 15.01 11.08
C THR A 385 -12.62 16.44 11.25
N ARG A 386 -11.69 16.88 10.39
CA ARG A 386 -11.16 18.27 10.39
C ARG A 386 -12.10 19.24 9.66
N THR A 387 -12.74 18.75 8.60
CA THR A 387 -13.52 19.61 7.67
C THR A 387 -15.00 19.30 7.71
N GLY A 388 -15.39 18.15 8.24
CA GLY A 388 -16.77 17.65 8.18
C GLY A 388 -17.19 17.19 6.78
N LYS A 389 -16.26 17.18 5.80
CA LYS A 389 -16.56 16.75 4.42
C LYS A 389 -16.42 15.25 4.27
N PRO A 390 -17.22 14.62 3.37
CA PRO A 390 -17.04 13.21 3.04
C PRO A 390 -15.65 12.93 2.46
N PHE A 391 -14.98 11.88 2.95
CA PHE A 391 -13.77 11.33 2.34
C PHE A 391 -14.15 10.59 1.06
N ARG A 392 -13.55 10.89 -0.06
CA ARG A 392 -13.93 10.39 -1.39
C ARG A 392 -12.95 9.36 -1.95
N GLY A 393 -12.22 8.65 -1.10
CA GLY A 393 -11.35 7.54 -1.46
C GLY A 393 -11.94 6.19 -1.03
N THR A 394 -11.13 5.15 -1.12
CA THR A 394 -11.44 3.81 -0.59
C THR A 394 -10.69 3.59 0.71
N VAL A 395 -11.39 3.10 1.73
CA VAL A 395 -10.82 2.66 3.01
C VAL A 395 -10.89 1.14 3.09
N ILE A 396 -9.80 0.51 3.51
CA ILE A 396 -9.74 -0.94 3.71
C ILE A 396 -9.31 -1.19 5.15
N VAL A 397 -10.16 -1.92 5.88
CA VAL A 397 -9.96 -2.23 7.30
C VAL A 397 -10.32 -3.68 7.59
N ARG A 398 -9.73 -4.24 8.64
CA ARG A 398 -10.16 -5.54 9.15
C ARG A 398 -11.47 -5.39 9.90
N LYS A 399 -12.46 -6.26 9.59
CA LYS A 399 -13.72 -6.34 10.31
C LYS A 399 -13.45 -6.66 11.79
N GLN A 400 -13.95 -5.83 12.68
CA GLN A 400 -13.91 -6.13 14.11
C GLN A 400 -14.83 -7.33 14.37
N GLN A 401 -14.34 -8.33 15.11
CA GLN A 401 -15.20 -9.39 15.59
C GLN A 401 -16.17 -8.77 16.60
N GLU A 402 -17.46 -8.91 16.34
CA GLU A 402 -18.48 -8.62 17.35
C GLU A 402 -18.17 -9.46 18.58
N LYS A 403 -18.04 -8.83 19.75
CA LYS A 403 -18.00 -9.56 21.01
C LYS A 403 -19.30 -10.37 21.05
N ARG A 404 -19.21 -11.68 20.96
CA ARG A 404 -20.33 -12.55 21.33
C ARG A 404 -20.45 -12.41 22.84
N ASP A 405 -21.49 -11.68 23.27
CA ASP A 405 -21.91 -11.61 24.65
C ASP A 405 -22.29 -13.01 25.17
#